data_0549f5ac13655ab66c79323c08421124
#
_entry.id   0549f5ac13655ab66c79323c08421124
#
_cell.length_a   1.000
_cell.length_b   1.000
_cell.length_c   1.000
_cell.angle_alpha   90.00
_cell.angle_beta   90.00
_cell.angle_gamma   90.00
#
_symmetry.space_group_name_H-M   'P 1'
#
loop_
_entity.id
_entity.type
_entity.pdbx_description
1 polymer ?
#
loop_
_entity_poly.entity_id
_entity_poly.type
_entity_poly.pdbx_seq_one_letter_code
_entity_poly.pdbx_strand_id
1 'polypeptide(L)'
;TLGHTAGDEALTQVAARLKEMESQILTPYRYAGDEFIIILESSQSKIVEKTAYQCRQVFTSPFILNGNKAKICGSIGIASYPKDTENVEQLIIDADDAMYQVKKNGKNDFAFYSAKN
;
A
#
# COMPACT_ATOMS: atom_id res chain seq x y z
N THR A 1 -4.03 -7.07 24.23
CA THR A 1 -3.41 -8.30 24.61
C THR A 1 -1.95 -8.11 24.93
N LEU A 2 -1.44 -9.09 25.61
CA LEU A 2 -0.02 -9.10 25.90
C LEU A 2 0.72 -9.21 24.58
N GLY A 3 1.74 -8.40 24.42
CA GLY A 3 2.53 -8.41 23.21
C GLY A 3 2.06 -7.47 22.14
N HIS A 4 0.85 -6.93 22.27
CA HIS A 4 0.42 -5.91 21.34
C HIS A 4 1.11 -4.60 21.68
N THR A 5 1.72 -4.00 20.68
CA THR A 5 2.38 -2.71 20.83
C THR A 5 1.60 -1.66 20.07
N ALA A 6 1.91 -0.39 20.35
CA ALA A 6 1.30 0.70 19.61
C ALA A 6 1.63 0.57 18.13
N GLY A 7 2.83 0.08 17.81
CA GLY A 7 3.22 -0.13 16.42
C GLY A 7 2.34 -1.18 15.74
N ASP A 8 2.03 -2.27 16.45
CA ASP A 8 1.17 -3.31 15.88
C ASP A 8 -0.23 -2.77 15.64
N GLU A 9 -0.75 -2.01 16.58
CA GLU A 9 -2.07 -1.41 16.40
C GLU A 9 -2.08 -0.43 15.24
N ALA A 10 -1.02 0.36 15.12
CA ALA A 10 -0.91 1.31 14.03
C ALA A 10 -0.95 0.61 12.68
N LEU A 11 -0.20 -0.48 12.55
CA LEU A 11 -0.17 -1.22 11.29
C LEU A 11 -1.49 -1.90 11.01
N THR A 12 -2.20 -2.32 12.06
CA THR A 12 -3.53 -2.87 11.90
C THR A 12 -4.48 -1.80 11.34
N GLN A 13 -4.34 -0.56 11.79
CA GLN A 13 -5.17 0.51 11.27
C GLN A 13 -4.83 0.84 9.82
N VAL A 14 -3.55 0.78 9.45
CA VAL A 14 -3.17 0.97 8.05
C VAL A 14 -3.80 -0.12 7.19
N ALA A 15 -3.72 -1.36 7.65
CA ALA A 15 -4.32 -2.47 6.91
C ALA A 15 -5.82 -2.27 6.74
N ALA A 16 -6.49 -1.77 7.78
CA ALA A 16 -7.93 -1.53 7.71
C ALA A 16 -8.26 -0.45 6.69
N ARG A 17 -7.46 0.62 6.63
CA ARG A 17 -7.69 1.67 5.65
C ARG A 17 -7.48 1.17 4.23
N LEU A 18 -6.46 0.34 4.03
CA LEU A 18 -6.24 -0.25 2.72
C LEU A 18 -7.38 -1.18 2.33
N LYS A 19 -7.90 -1.92 3.31
CA LYS A 19 -9.00 -2.82 3.05
C LYS A 19 -10.25 -2.07 2.56
N GLU A 20 -10.43 -0.84 3.02
CA GLU A 20 -11.54 -0.03 2.57
C GLU A 20 -11.43 0.34 1.10
N MET A 21 -10.23 0.24 0.52
CA MET A 21 -10.04 0.50 -0.90
C MET A 21 -10.32 -0.73 -1.75
N GLU A 22 -10.51 -1.88 -1.12
CA GLU A 22 -10.69 -3.13 -1.85
C GLU A 22 -11.93 -3.07 -2.73
N SER A 23 -11.81 -3.59 -3.94
CA SER A 23 -12.90 -3.65 -4.90
C SER A 23 -12.66 -4.84 -5.82
N GLN A 24 -13.49 -4.96 -6.85
CA GLN A 24 -13.30 -6.04 -7.82
C GLN A 24 -12.01 -5.89 -8.60
N ILE A 25 -11.48 -4.68 -8.66
CA ILE A 25 -10.26 -4.41 -9.43
C ILE A 25 -9.07 -4.01 -8.56
N LEU A 26 -9.24 -3.94 -7.24
CA LEU A 26 -8.15 -3.53 -6.36
C LEU A 26 -8.08 -4.47 -5.18
N THR A 27 -6.94 -5.10 -5.01
CA THR A 27 -6.73 -6.05 -3.90
C THR A 27 -5.50 -5.65 -3.12
N PRO A 28 -5.66 -5.25 -1.85
CA PRO A 28 -4.52 -4.93 -1.01
C PRO A 28 -4.04 -6.14 -0.22
N TYR A 29 -2.74 -6.19 0.04
CA TYR A 29 -2.15 -7.23 0.86
C TYR A 29 -1.18 -6.60 1.84
N ARG A 30 -1.14 -7.12 3.06
CA ARG A 30 -0.06 -6.78 3.97
C ARG A 30 1.07 -7.77 3.71
N TYR A 31 2.18 -7.26 3.20
CA TYR A 31 3.27 -8.12 2.78
C TYR A 31 4.14 -8.55 3.96
N ALA A 32 4.56 -7.57 4.75
CA ALA A 32 5.36 -7.85 5.94
C ALA A 32 5.48 -6.57 6.75
N GLY A 33 5.37 -6.65 8.08
CA GLY A 33 5.58 -5.49 8.94
C GLY A 33 4.86 -4.25 8.44
N ASP A 34 5.60 -3.24 8.04
CA ASP A 34 5.06 -1.98 7.53
C ASP A 34 5.05 -1.94 6.00
N GLU A 35 5.06 -3.10 5.36
CA GLU A 35 5.12 -3.24 3.91
C GLU A 35 3.79 -3.74 3.38
N PHE A 36 3.22 -2.98 2.44
CA PHE A 36 1.93 -3.31 1.86
C PHE A 36 2.03 -3.28 0.34
N ILE A 37 1.26 -4.13 -0.32
CA ILE A 37 1.21 -4.10 -1.78
C ILE A 37 -0.24 -4.08 -2.22
N ILE A 38 -0.46 -3.53 -3.42
CA ILE A 38 -1.76 -3.47 -4.04
C ILE A 38 -1.65 -4.02 -5.45
N ILE A 39 -2.54 -4.91 -5.80
CA ILE A 39 -2.67 -5.38 -7.18
C ILE A 39 -3.90 -4.68 -7.76
N LEU A 40 -3.66 -3.92 -8.83
CA LEU A 40 -4.71 -3.11 -9.45
C LEU A 40 -4.98 -3.65 -10.85
N GLU A 41 -6.22 -4.10 -11.08
CA GLU A 41 -6.58 -4.71 -12.36
C GLU A 41 -7.14 -3.66 -13.31
N SER A 42 -6.40 -2.59 -13.48
CA SER A 42 -6.77 -1.52 -14.39
C SER A 42 -5.57 -0.62 -14.61
N SER A 43 -5.47 -0.05 -15.80
CA SER A 43 -4.47 0.97 -16.09
C SER A 43 -5.12 2.25 -16.61
N GLN A 44 -6.44 2.36 -16.45
CA GLN A 44 -7.13 3.57 -16.87
C GLN A 44 -6.70 4.74 -15.99
N SER A 45 -6.47 5.88 -16.62
CA SER A 45 -5.93 7.05 -15.93
C SER A 45 -6.77 7.45 -14.72
N LYS A 46 -8.09 7.44 -14.86
CA LYS A 46 -8.96 7.84 -13.75
C LYS A 46 -8.84 6.88 -12.56
N ILE A 47 -8.73 5.58 -12.85
CA ILE A 47 -8.60 4.59 -11.81
C ILE A 47 -7.25 4.74 -11.12
N VAL A 48 -6.19 4.94 -11.89
CA VAL A 48 -4.84 5.12 -11.36
C VAL A 48 -4.79 6.37 -10.48
N GLU A 49 -5.38 7.47 -10.94
CA GLU A 49 -5.38 8.71 -10.17
C GLU A 49 -6.16 8.56 -8.87
N LYS A 50 -7.31 7.88 -8.93
CA LYS A 50 -8.10 7.67 -7.72
C LYS A 50 -7.33 6.80 -6.73
N THR A 51 -6.68 5.75 -7.21
CA THR A 51 -5.90 4.87 -6.35
C THR A 51 -4.76 5.64 -5.69
N ALA A 52 -4.07 6.48 -6.47
CA ALA A 52 -2.99 7.29 -5.92
C ALA A 52 -3.49 8.22 -4.83
N TYR A 53 -4.63 8.87 -5.08
CA TYR A 53 -5.21 9.76 -4.08
C TYR A 53 -5.53 9.00 -2.79
N GLN A 54 -6.16 7.84 -2.92
CA GLN A 54 -6.54 7.06 -1.74
C GLN A 54 -5.31 6.57 -0.97
N CYS A 55 -4.26 6.15 -1.69
CA CYS A 55 -3.03 5.72 -1.02
C CYS A 55 -2.40 6.88 -0.24
N ARG A 56 -2.42 8.08 -0.81
CA ARG A 56 -1.87 9.23 -0.11
C ARG A 56 -2.66 9.51 1.16
N GLN A 57 -3.98 9.34 1.10
CA GLN A 57 -4.82 9.57 2.27
C GLN A 57 -4.57 8.57 3.38
N VAL A 58 -4.15 7.36 3.03
CA VAL A 58 -3.90 6.34 4.05
C VAL A 58 -2.93 6.85 5.11
N PHE A 59 -1.85 7.50 4.69
CA PHE A 59 -0.83 7.96 5.64
C PHE A 59 -1.00 9.41 6.05
N THR A 60 -1.77 10.19 5.30
CA THR A 60 -1.97 11.60 5.61
C THR A 60 -2.99 11.80 6.72
N SER A 61 -4.04 10.99 6.71
CA SER A 61 -5.07 11.09 7.74
C SER A 61 -4.52 10.62 9.08
N PRO A 62 -4.78 11.35 10.16
CA PRO A 62 -4.23 10.98 11.46
C PRO A 62 -4.68 9.60 11.91
N PHE A 63 -3.82 8.95 12.68
CA PHE A 63 -4.15 7.70 13.35
C PHE A 63 -4.37 8.00 14.82
N ILE A 64 -5.27 7.27 15.43
CA ILE A 64 -5.54 7.43 16.86
C ILE A 64 -5.05 6.18 17.59
N LEU A 65 -4.09 6.37 18.47
CA LEU A 65 -3.52 5.28 19.26
C LEU A 65 -3.67 5.64 20.72
N ASN A 66 -4.42 4.83 21.47
CA ASN A 66 -4.65 5.08 22.88
C ASN A 66 -5.18 6.49 23.12
N GLY A 67 -6.08 6.95 22.24
CA GLY A 67 -6.69 8.27 22.38
C GLY A 67 -5.84 9.43 21.88
N ASN A 68 -4.64 9.17 21.42
CA ASN A 68 -3.73 10.20 20.95
C ASN A 68 -3.51 10.11 19.46
N LYS A 69 -3.38 11.28 18.84
CA LYS A 69 -3.07 11.30 17.40
C LYS A 69 -1.63 10.84 17.18
N ALA A 70 -1.43 10.08 16.15
CA ALA A 70 -0.11 9.57 15.83
C ALA A 70 0.08 9.60 14.32
N LYS A 71 1.34 9.73 13.91
CA LYS A 71 1.72 9.65 12.52
C LYS A 71 2.38 8.30 12.28
N ILE A 72 1.93 7.61 11.24
CA ILE A 72 2.42 6.27 10.95
C ILE A 72 3.12 6.30 9.61
N CYS A 73 4.24 5.62 9.52
CA CYS A 73 4.98 5.49 8.28
C CYS A 73 4.85 4.07 7.76
N GLY A 74 4.83 3.93 6.44
CA GLY A 74 4.78 2.64 5.82
C GLY A 74 5.09 2.79 4.34
N SER A 75 5.10 1.66 3.63
CA SER A 75 5.43 1.66 2.22
C SER A 75 4.40 0.83 1.47
N ILE A 76 3.89 1.36 0.36
CA ILE A 76 2.92 0.69 -0.47
C ILE A 76 3.47 0.59 -1.89
N GLY A 77 3.52 -0.63 -2.42
CA GLY A 77 3.88 -0.84 -3.82
C GLY A 77 2.66 -1.29 -4.59
N ILE A 78 2.50 -0.78 -5.79
CA ILE A 78 1.33 -1.06 -6.63
C ILE A 78 1.77 -1.61 -7.97
N ALA A 79 1.20 -2.75 -8.37
CA ALA A 79 1.41 -3.29 -9.70
C ALA A 79 0.06 -3.40 -10.40
N SER A 80 0.05 -3.17 -11.69
CA SER A 80 -1.18 -3.14 -12.49
C SER A 80 -1.25 -4.33 -13.41
N TYR A 81 -2.42 -4.97 -13.45
CA TYR A 81 -2.70 -6.08 -14.34
C TYR A 81 -3.67 -5.58 -15.41
N PRO A 82 -3.49 -5.89 -16.65
CA PRO A 82 -2.38 -6.67 -17.24
C PRO A 82 -1.23 -5.79 -17.74
N LYS A 83 -1.25 -4.51 -17.43
CA LYS A 83 -0.30 -3.55 -17.98
C LYS A 83 1.15 -3.92 -17.65
N ASP A 84 1.41 -4.21 -16.36
CA ASP A 84 2.77 -4.51 -15.94
C ASP A 84 3.15 -5.93 -16.31
N THR A 85 2.24 -6.86 -16.10
CA THR A 85 2.43 -8.24 -16.51
C THR A 85 1.10 -8.97 -16.40
N GLU A 86 0.97 -10.08 -17.14
CA GLU A 86 -0.20 -10.94 -17.05
C GLU A 86 0.05 -12.13 -16.14
N ASN A 87 1.25 -12.24 -15.59
CA ASN A 87 1.62 -13.33 -14.70
C ASN A 87 1.38 -12.90 -13.26
N VAL A 88 0.50 -13.60 -12.55
CA VAL A 88 0.10 -13.21 -11.20
C VAL A 88 1.28 -13.19 -10.23
N GLU A 89 2.16 -14.20 -10.33
CA GLU A 89 3.33 -14.23 -9.45
C GLU A 89 4.26 -13.07 -9.71
N GLN A 90 4.38 -12.69 -10.98
CA GLN A 90 5.24 -11.56 -11.32
C GLN A 90 4.64 -10.25 -10.85
N LEU A 91 3.30 -10.15 -10.79
CA LEU A 91 2.67 -8.94 -10.26
C LEU A 91 3.08 -8.69 -8.83
N ILE A 92 3.14 -9.74 -8.03
CA ILE A 92 3.54 -9.60 -6.63
C ILE A 92 4.98 -9.14 -6.54
N ILE A 93 5.85 -9.71 -7.39
CA ILE A 93 7.26 -9.30 -7.43
C ILE A 93 7.37 -7.83 -7.85
N ASP A 94 6.60 -7.42 -8.84
CA ASP A 94 6.63 -6.05 -9.34
C ASP A 94 6.16 -5.08 -8.25
N ALA A 95 5.09 -5.43 -7.55
CA ALA A 95 4.58 -4.58 -6.47
C ALA A 95 5.60 -4.49 -5.34
N ASP A 96 6.26 -5.60 -5.03
CA ASP A 96 7.30 -5.61 -4.02
C ASP A 96 8.47 -4.71 -4.42
N ASP A 97 8.87 -4.76 -5.69
CA ASP A 97 9.92 -3.88 -6.19
C ASP A 97 9.53 -2.41 -6.01
N ALA A 98 8.29 -2.08 -6.34
CA ALA A 98 7.82 -0.70 -6.20
C ALA A 98 7.84 -0.28 -4.74
N MET A 99 7.39 -1.16 -3.85
CA MET A 99 7.38 -0.89 -2.43
C MET A 99 8.80 -0.68 -1.90
N TYR A 100 9.72 -1.48 -2.38
CA TYR A 100 11.11 -1.35 -1.97
C TYR A 100 11.69 0.01 -2.35
N GLN A 101 11.30 0.54 -3.52
CA GLN A 101 11.76 1.87 -3.92
C GLN A 101 11.24 2.93 -2.96
N VAL A 102 10.00 2.79 -2.49
CA VAL A 102 9.47 3.71 -1.49
C VAL A 102 10.31 3.67 -0.22
N LYS A 103 10.65 2.47 0.24
CA LYS A 103 11.45 2.32 1.45
C LYS A 103 12.81 2.98 1.32
N LYS A 104 13.43 2.85 0.14
CA LYS A 104 14.74 3.46 -0.08
C LYS A 104 14.66 4.97 -0.09
N ASN A 105 13.49 5.53 -0.38
CA ASN A 105 13.31 6.96 -0.51
C ASN A 105 12.63 7.59 0.71
N GLY A 106 12.68 6.91 1.87
CA GLY A 106 12.23 7.52 3.10
C GLY A 106 10.92 7.01 3.64
N LYS A 107 10.27 6.07 2.98
CA LYS A 107 9.00 5.49 3.43
C LYS A 107 7.86 6.50 3.40
N ASN A 108 6.74 6.09 3.95
CA ASN A 108 5.57 6.92 4.15
C ASN A 108 4.98 7.42 2.85
N ASP A 109 4.95 6.53 1.87
CA ASP A 109 4.48 6.90 0.54
C ASP A 109 4.11 5.62 -0.21
N PHE A 110 3.81 5.78 -1.47
CA PHE A 110 3.46 4.69 -2.34
C PHE A 110 4.16 4.89 -3.68
N ALA A 111 4.22 3.83 -4.47
CA ALA A 111 4.77 3.91 -5.82
C ALA A 111 4.11 2.87 -6.69
N PHE A 112 3.89 3.24 -7.95
CA PHE A 112 3.45 2.30 -8.95
C PHE A 112 4.68 1.67 -9.59
N TYR A 113 4.60 0.39 -9.90
CA TYR A 113 5.70 -0.29 -10.53
C TYR A 113 5.99 0.32 -11.90
N SER A 114 7.27 0.42 -12.22
CA SER A 114 7.71 0.86 -13.54
C SER A 114 8.77 -0.12 -14.02
N ALA A 115 8.53 -0.71 -15.18
CA ALA A 115 9.44 -1.68 -15.75
C ALA A 115 10.74 -1.07 -16.24
N LYS A 116 10.78 0.26 -16.41
CA LYS A 116 11.93 0.87 -16.89
C LYS A 116 13.03 0.79 -15.95
N ASN A 117 13.94 0.49 -16.21
CA ASN A 117 14.89 0.38 -15.40
C ASN A 117 15.54 1.06 -15.20
#